data_e4f4b2f57344380f88c1a1b672f53f53
#
_entry.id   e4f4b2f57344380f88c1a1b672f53f53
#
_cell.length_a   1.000
_cell.length_b   1.000
_cell.length_c   1.000
_cell.angle_alpha   90.00
_cell.angle_beta   90.00
_cell.angle_gamma   90.00
#
_symmetry.space_group_name_H-M   'P 1'
#
loop_
_entity.id
_entity.type
_entity.pdbx_description
1 polymer ?
#
loop_
_entity_poly.entity_id
_entity_poly.type
_entity_poly.pdbx_seq_one_letter_code
_entity_poly.pdbx_strand_id
1 'polypeptide(L)'
;MGIIPPGTPDTVDVTHLCPYDPAKAKALLADAGYGPQKPLTFALMTNTEKSVFNVIATVIKEQMARVRVTANIRLVDKITWMNTILQDAPWDLFVEDLLSLLTLDSNAFISTTPSAWNQARHTDTKVDDYYARYAREMDPLKRKAIAKEFQEFSADKLYWNTISGSPFYMVAQPWMKDYVYNAEFEVHYDRVWLDK
;
A
#
# COMPACT_ATOMS: atom_id res chain seq x y z
N MET A 1 -7.89 -5.31 2.89
CA MET A 1 -7.85 -4.85 1.49
C MET A 1 -6.52 -5.29 0.90
N GLY A 2 -6.49 -5.82 -0.33
CA GLY A 2 -5.24 -6.18 -1.00
C GLY A 2 -4.50 -4.95 -1.54
N ILE A 3 -3.31 -5.16 -2.08
CA ILE A 3 -2.50 -4.10 -2.69
C ILE A 3 -3.15 -3.53 -3.97
N ILE A 4 -4.04 -4.30 -4.62
CA ILE A 4 -4.79 -3.87 -5.80
C ILE A 4 -6.10 -3.22 -5.35
N PRO A 5 -6.41 -1.99 -5.81
CA PRO A 5 -7.58 -1.24 -5.35
C PRO A 5 -8.91 -1.91 -5.70
N PRO A 6 -9.96 -1.70 -4.90
CA PRO A 6 -11.31 -2.12 -5.25
C PRO A 6 -11.80 -1.52 -6.57
N GLY A 7 -12.57 -2.30 -7.33
CA GLY A 7 -13.15 -1.86 -8.60
C GLY A 7 -12.25 -2.05 -9.82
N THR A 8 -11.04 -2.59 -9.65
CA THR A 8 -10.15 -2.95 -10.75
C THR A 8 -10.29 -4.44 -11.13
N PRO A 9 -9.88 -4.84 -12.35
CA PRO A 9 -10.07 -6.22 -12.82
C PRO A 9 -9.46 -7.29 -11.93
N ASP A 10 -8.30 -7.00 -11.33
CA ASP A 10 -7.54 -7.96 -10.52
C ASP A 10 -7.85 -7.89 -9.02
N THR A 11 -8.79 -7.04 -8.61
CA THR A 11 -9.16 -6.91 -7.20
C THR A 11 -9.66 -8.23 -6.61
N VAL A 12 -9.16 -8.56 -5.42
CA VAL A 12 -9.65 -9.65 -4.57
C VAL A 12 -9.80 -9.16 -3.14
N ASP A 13 -10.88 -9.55 -2.48
CA ASP A 13 -11.05 -9.27 -1.05
C ASP A 13 -10.25 -10.27 -0.22
N VAL A 14 -9.20 -9.77 0.41
CA VAL A 14 -8.32 -10.53 1.34
C VAL A 14 -8.43 -10.04 2.78
N THR A 15 -9.43 -9.23 3.12
CA THR A 15 -9.61 -8.67 4.48
C THR A 15 -9.81 -9.74 5.53
N HIS A 16 -10.40 -10.87 5.15
CA HIS A 16 -10.63 -12.02 6.03
C HIS A 16 -9.33 -12.69 6.52
N LEU A 17 -8.20 -12.48 5.80
CA LEU A 17 -6.89 -13.03 6.17
C LEU A 17 -6.21 -12.21 7.28
N CYS A 18 -6.58 -10.93 7.42
CA CYS A 18 -6.00 -10.02 8.40
C CYS A 18 -7.10 -9.41 9.29
N PRO A 19 -7.83 -10.21 10.08
CA PRO A 19 -8.88 -9.69 10.95
C PRO A 19 -8.29 -8.83 12.07
N TYR A 20 -9.03 -7.81 12.50
CA TYR A 20 -8.68 -7.04 13.69
C TYR A 20 -8.86 -7.89 14.94
N ASP A 21 -7.77 -8.39 15.50
CA ASP A 21 -7.75 -9.24 16.69
C ASP A 21 -6.64 -8.83 17.66
N PRO A 22 -6.90 -7.88 18.58
CA PRO A 22 -5.92 -7.47 19.57
C PRO A 22 -5.51 -8.57 20.57
N ALA A 23 -6.37 -9.58 20.78
CA ALA A 23 -6.05 -10.68 21.69
C ALA A 23 -5.01 -11.59 21.02
N LYS A 24 -5.23 -11.97 19.76
CA LYS A 24 -4.26 -12.72 18.95
C LYS A 24 -2.93 -11.96 18.81
N ALA A 25 -3.00 -10.64 18.56
CA ALA A 25 -1.79 -9.80 18.47
C ALA A 25 -0.96 -9.85 19.75
N LYS A 26 -1.60 -9.77 20.93
CA LYS A 26 -0.91 -9.90 22.24
C LYS A 26 -0.28 -11.28 22.43
N ALA A 27 -0.97 -12.34 22.02
CA ALA A 27 -0.44 -13.70 22.10
C ALA A 27 0.82 -13.86 21.21
N LEU A 28 0.74 -13.42 19.96
CA LEU A 28 1.87 -13.48 19.03
C LEU A 28 3.07 -12.64 19.51
N LEU A 29 2.82 -11.48 20.10
CA LEU A 29 3.89 -10.67 20.71
C LEU A 29 4.56 -11.41 21.89
N ALA A 30 3.77 -12.07 22.73
CA ALA A 30 4.29 -12.85 23.86
C ALA A 30 5.12 -14.06 23.37
N ASP A 31 4.65 -14.78 22.35
CA ASP A 31 5.36 -15.88 21.72
C ASP A 31 6.69 -15.44 21.10
N ALA A 32 6.73 -14.20 20.57
CA ALA A 32 7.95 -13.55 20.06
C ALA A 32 8.86 -12.98 21.18
N GLY A 33 8.49 -13.15 22.45
CA GLY A 33 9.28 -12.70 23.60
C GLY A 33 9.09 -11.22 23.97
N TYR A 34 8.05 -10.57 23.45
CA TYR A 34 7.69 -9.19 23.83
C TYR A 34 6.57 -9.17 24.87
N GLY A 35 6.67 -8.24 25.82
CA GLY A 35 5.71 -8.11 26.90
C GLY A 35 6.07 -6.97 27.86
N PRO A 36 5.49 -6.93 29.07
CA PRO A 36 5.70 -5.83 30.03
C PRO A 36 7.17 -5.59 30.38
N GLN A 37 7.98 -6.66 30.42
CA GLN A 37 9.41 -6.58 30.77
C GLN A 37 10.31 -6.28 29.55
N LYS A 38 9.79 -6.50 28.33
CA LYS A 38 10.48 -6.22 27.08
C LYS A 38 9.48 -5.68 26.05
N PRO A 39 9.08 -4.41 26.18
CA PRO A 39 8.11 -3.83 25.24
C PRO A 39 8.69 -3.69 23.83
N LEU A 40 7.87 -3.98 22.81
CA LEU A 40 8.22 -3.67 21.44
C LEU A 40 8.06 -2.17 21.18
N THR A 41 9.10 -1.56 20.65
CA THR A 41 9.09 -0.15 20.24
C THR A 41 9.64 -0.03 18.83
N PHE A 42 9.00 0.78 17.98
CA PHE A 42 9.45 1.07 16.63
C PHE A 42 9.19 2.52 16.21
N ALA A 43 9.91 2.99 15.20
CA ALA A 43 9.68 4.28 14.58
C ALA A 43 8.62 4.15 13.48
N LEU A 44 7.58 4.97 13.55
CA LEU A 44 6.56 5.11 12.52
C LEU A 44 6.82 6.41 11.75
N MET A 45 7.43 6.29 10.58
CA MET A 45 7.79 7.45 9.80
C MET A 45 6.61 7.92 8.93
N THR A 46 6.41 9.22 8.89
CA THR A 46 5.45 9.89 8.01
C THR A 46 6.03 11.21 7.53
N ASN A 47 5.45 11.77 6.48
CA ASN A 47 5.93 13.03 5.91
C ASN A 47 4.90 14.15 5.99
N THR A 48 5.38 15.39 5.77
CA THR A 48 4.56 16.61 5.90
C THR A 48 3.72 16.92 4.66
N GLU A 49 3.79 16.10 3.60
CA GLU A 49 3.13 16.39 2.32
C GLU A 49 1.60 16.40 2.44
N LYS A 50 1.05 15.45 3.21
CA LYS A 50 -0.38 15.33 3.42
C LYS A 50 -0.72 15.22 4.90
N SER A 51 -1.60 16.07 5.39
CA SER A 51 -2.03 16.05 6.79
C SER A 51 -2.67 14.72 7.21
N VAL A 52 -3.30 14.02 6.28
CA VAL A 52 -3.93 12.71 6.53
C VAL A 52 -2.93 11.65 6.99
N PHE A 53 -1.66 11.73 6.58
CA PHE A 53 -0.64 10.78 7.01
C PHE A 53 -0.39 10.85 8.52
N ASN A 54 -0.42 12.06 9.09
CA ASN A 54 -0.28 12.25 10.53
C ASN A 54 -1.48 11.71 11.29
N VAL A 55 -2.69 11.87 10.73
CA VAL A 55 -3.91 11.29 11.32
C VAL A 55 -3.81 9.77 11.32
N ILE A 56 -3.44 9.15 10.22
CA ILE A 56 -3.25 7.70 10.10
C ILE A 56 -2.19 7.23 11.10
N ALA A 57 -1.03 7.87 11.15
CA ALA A 57 0.04 7.51 12.06
C ALA A 57 -0.40 7.60 13.54
N THR A 58 -1.20 8.62 13.89
CA THR A 58 -1.76 8.77 15.23
C THR A 58 -2.70 7.63 15.58
N VAL A 59 -3.61 7.25 14.67
CA VAL A 59 -4.52 6.12 14.86
C VAL A 59 -3.75 4.81 15.02
N ILE A 60 -2.74 4.57 14.18
CA ILE A 60 -1.87 3.38 14.29
C ILE A 60 -1.19 3.35 15.67
N LYS A 61 -0.60 4.47 16.11
CA LYS A 61 0.04 4.57 17.42
C LYS A 61 -0.92 4.22 18.55
N GLU A 62 -2.15 4.73 18.52
CA GLU A 62 -3.17 4.45 19.54
C GLU A 62 -3.60 2.97 19.53
N GLN A 63 -3.77 2.38 18.35
CA GLN A 63 -4.13 0.96 18.22
C GLN A 63 -2.99 0.05 18.71
N MET A 64 -1.75 0.37 18.37
CA MET A 64 -0.56 -0.37 18.83
C MET A 64 -0.41 -0.30 20.37
N ALA A 65 -0.70 0.85 20.98
CA ALA A 65 -0.68 0.99 22.43
C ALA A 65 -1.66 0.03 23.15
N ARG A 66 -2.79 -0.32 22.53
CA ARG A 66 -3.76 -1.29 23.09
C ARG A 66 -3.17 -2.70 23.20
N VAL A 67 -2.17 -3.02 22.39
CA VAL A 67 -1.44 -4.30 22.45
C VAL A 67 -0.05 -4.16 23.08
N ARG A 68 0.21 -3.03 23.77
CA ARG A 68 1.45 -2.73 24.50
C ARG A 68 2.67 -2.58 23.57
N VAL A 69 2.44 -2.13 22.36
CA VAL A 69 3.49 -1.75 21.41
C VAL A 69 3.58 -0.23 21.35
N THR A 70 4.79 0.31 21.40
CA THR A 70 5.05 1.75 21.34
C THR A 70 5.48 2.13 19.93
N ALA A 71 4.62 2.85 19.20
CA ALA A 71 4.95 3.47 17.94
C ALA A 71 5.38 4.93 18.14
N ASN A 72 6.62 5.24 17.83
CA ASN A 72 7.18 6.59 17.89
C ASN A 72 7.03 7.27 16.53
N ILE A 73 6.11 8.23 16.41
CA ILE A 73 5.89 8.96 15.16
C ILE A 73 7.11 9.84 14.88
N ARG A 74 7.70 9.65 13.70
CA ARG A 74 8.78 10.46 13.16
C ARG A 74 8.26 11.21 11.93
N LEU A 75 7.93 12.48 12.13
CA LEU A 75 7.51 13.37 11.06
C LEU A 75 8.73 14.00 10.40
N VAL A 76 8.86 13.85 9.08
CA VAL A 76 9.95 14.40 8.27
C VAL A 76 9.40 15.13 7.05
N ASP A 77 10.21 15.94 6.39
CA ASP A 77 9.87 16.48 5.07
C ASP A 77 9.90 15.40 3.99
N LYS A 78 9.26 15.67 2.84
CA LYS A 78 9.14 14.69 1.74
C LYS A 78 10.48 14.22 1.19
N ILE A 79 11.45 15.11 1.08
CA ILE A 79 12.78 14.77 0.53
C ILE A 79 13.53 13.85 1.48
N THR A 80 13.55 14.19 2.76
CA THR A 80 14.12 13.34 3.80
C THR A 80 13.46 11.98 3.84
N TRP A 81 12.12 11.93 3.71
CA TRP A 81 11.34 10.71 3.66
C TRP A 81 11.76 9.84 2.45
N MET A 82 11.75 10.41 1.24
CA MET A 82 12.16 9.69 0.03
C MET A 82 13.59 9.16 0.13
N ASN A 83 14.53 9.99 0.55
CA ASN A 83 15.90 9.57 0.73
C ASN A 83 16.03 8.42 1.74
N THR A 84 15.30 8.47 2.84
CA THR A 84 15.31 7.39 3.84
C THR A 84 14.77 6.09 3.28
N ILE A 85 13.69 6.12 2.49
CA ILE A 85 13.05 4.92 1.96
C ILE A 85 13.82 4.30 0.78
N LEU A 86 14.31 5.13 -0.14
CA LEU A 86 14.97 4.67 -1.35
C LEU A 86 16.48 4.37 -1.17
N GLN A 87 17.10 4.91 -0.13
CA GLN A 87 18.48 4.63 0.23
C GLN A 87 18.53 3.64 1.39
N ASP A 88 19.70 3.09 1.69
CA ASP A 88 19.90 2.13 2.79
C ASP A 88 19.81 2.73 4.21
N ALA A 89 19.10 3.83 4.38
CA ALA A 89 18.87 4.39 5.69
C ALA A 89 17.88 3.53 6.51
N PRO A 90 18.07 3.37 7.82
CA PRO A 90 17.22 2.53 8.65
C PRO A 90 15.83 3.16 8.83
N TRP A 91 14.80 2.35 8.69
CA TRP A 91 13.42 2.65 9.07
C TRP A 91 12.72 1.36 9.55
N ASP A 92 11.71 1.48 10.38
CA ASP A 92 10.95 0.32 10.89
C ASP A 92 9.60 0.19 10.16
N LEU A 93 8.83 1.28 10.11
CA LEU A 93 7.55 1.36 9.43
C LEU A 93 7.32 2.77 8.90
N PHE A 94 6.62 2.89 7.79
CA PHE A 94 6.23 4.20 7.25
C PHE A 94 4.80 4.20 6.71
N VAL A 95 4.21 5.40 6.64
CA VAL A 95 2.90 5.66 6.02
C VAL A 95 3.11 6.40 4.71
N GLU A 96 2.49 5.87 3.66
CA GLU A 96 2.52 6.43 2.31
C GLU A 96 1.19 6.24 1.61
N ASP A 97 0.92 7.03 0.58
CA ASP A 97 -0.06 6.72 -0.43
C ASP A 97 0.63 6.38 -1.76
N LEU A 98 0.13 5.36 -2.41
CA LEU A 98 0.53 5.00 -3.77
C LEU A 98 -0.58 5.38 -4.74
N LEU A 99 -0.19 5.80 -5.92
CA LEU A 99 -1.12 5.95 -7.03
C LEU A 99 -1.81 4.61 -7.29
N SER A 100 -3.09 4.67 -7.66
CA SER A 100 -3.87 3.49 -7.98
C SER A 100 -3.26 2.77 -9.18
N LEU A 101 -2.64 1.64 -8.91
CA LEU A 101 -2.09 0.76 -9.92
C LEU A 101 -3.15 -0.29 -10.22
N LEU A 102 -3.69 -0.26 -11.44
CA LEU A 102 -4.93 -0.94 -11.80
C LEU A 102 -4.80 -2.45 -11.93
N THR A 103 -3.59 -2.92 -12.23
CA THR A 103 -3.30 -4.33 -12.49
C THR A 103 -2.10 -4.81 -11.68
N LEU A 104 -1.92 -6.12 -11.60
CA LEU A 104 -0.81 -6.67 -10.84
C LEU A 104 0.54 -6.21 -11.40
N ASP A 105 0.74 -6.25 -12.71
CA ASP A 105 2.00 -5.88 -13.36
C ASP A 105 2.36 -4.40 -13.17
N SER A 106 1.39 -3.52 -13.07
CA SER A 106 1.66 -2.11 -12.76
C SER A 106 2.27 -1.88 -11.38
N ASN A 107 2.11 -2.85 -10.46
CA ASN A 107 2.74 -2.82 -9.14
C ASN A 107 4.18 -3.40 -9.13
N ALA A 108 4.65 -4.00 -10.23
CA ALA A 108 5.94 -4.68 -10.27
C ALA A 108 7.11 -3.76 -9.89
N PHE A 109 7.07 -2.49 -10.30
CA PHE A 109 8.15 -1.55 -10.07
C PHE A 109 8.38 -1.22 -8.58
N ILE A 110 7.35 -1.33 -7.71
CA ILE A 110 7.47 -1.08 -6.28
C ILE A 110 7.66 -2.35 -5.46
N SER A 111 7.46 -3.52 -6.06
CA SER A 111 7.33 -4.77 -5.31
C SER A 111 8.36 -5.83 -5.68
N THR A 112 8.95 -5.79 -6.89
CA THR A 112 9.93 -6.82 -7.30
C THR A 112 11.30 -6.62 -6.65
N THR A 113 12.00 -7.71 -6.37
CA THR A 113 13.30 -7.67 -5.67
C THR A 113 14.39 -6.87 -6.42
N PRO A 114 14.49 -6.90 -7.77
CA PRO A 114 15.49 -6.11 -8.49
C PRO A 114 15.13 -4.63 -8.64
N SER A 115 13.94 -4.22 -8.22
CA SER A 115 13.51 -2.84 -8.39
C SER A 115 14.19 -1.90 -7.39
N ALA A 116 14.73 -0.80 -7.87
CA ALA A 116 15.21 0.31 -7.03
C ALA A 116 14.09 0.94 -6.18
N TRP A 117 12.82 0.70 -6.54
CA TRP A 117 11.63 1.15 -5.82
C TRP A 117 11.02 0.08 -4.91
N ASN A 118 11.72 -1.02 -4.67
CA ASN A 118 11.30 -2.02 -3.67
C ASN A 118 11.43 -1.42 -2.26
N GLN A 119 10.48 -0.57 -1.92
CA GLN A 119 10.51 0.19 -0.67
C GLN A 119 10.36 -0.71 0.56
N ALA A 120 9.72 -1.86 0.43
CA ALA A 120 9.63 -2.86 1.50
C ALA A 120 10.96 -3.60 1.73
N ARG A 121 11.93 -3.44 0.82
CA ARG A 121 13.28 -4.06 0.88
C ARG A 121 13.26 -5.57 1.13
N HIS A 122 12.18 -6.24 0.73
CA HIS A 122 12.14 -7.70 0.83
C HIS A 122 13.03 -8.34 -0.23
N THR A 123 13.47 -9.55 0.05
CA THR A 123 14.32 -10.36 -0.84
C THR A 123 13.58 -11.65 -1.27
N ASP A 124 12.27 -11.68 -1.15
CA ASP A 124 11.45 -12.85 -1.45
C ASP A 124 11.21 -12.97 -2.96
N THR A 125 11.94 -13.86 -3.61
CA THR A 125 11.85 -14.12 -5.06
C THR A 125 10.51 -14.73 -5.49
N LYS A 126 9.67 -15.20 -4.56
CA LYS A 126 8.30 -15.61 -4.91
C LYS A 126 7.47 -14.44 -5.43
N VAL A 127 7.75 -13.23 -4.94
CA VAL A 127 7.12 -12.02 -5.46
C VAL A 127 7.44 -11.87 -6.95
N ASP A 128 8.72 -12.02 -7.32
CA ASP A 128 9.17 -11.91 -8.71
C ASP A 128 8.54 -12.99 -9.60
N ASP A 129 8.38 -14.22 -9.08
CA ASP A 129 7.71 -15.30 -9.80
C ASP A 129 6.25 -14.98 -10.10
N TYR A 130 5.49 -14.44 -9.14
CA TYR A 130 4.11 -14.02 -9.37
C TYR A 130 4.00 -12.98 -10.49
N TYR A 131 4.84 -11.96 -10.49
CA TYR A 131 4.86 -10.95 -11.53
C TYR A 131 5.26 -11.53 -12.90
N ALA A 132 6.28 -12.40 -12.92
CA ALA A 132 6.73 -13.04 -14.16
C ALA A 132 5.66 -13.99 -14.74
N ARG A 133 4.94 -14.73 -13.92
CA ARG A 133 3.81 -15.60 -14.32
C ARG A 133 2.66 -14.75 -14.88
N TYR A 134 2.29 -13.69 -14.15
CA TYR A 134 1.21 -12.79 -14.55
C TYR A 134 1.50 -12.10 -15.88
N ALA A 135 2.73 -11.60 -16.09
CA ALA A 135 3.13 -10.91 -17.31
C ALA A 135 3.13 -11.82 -18.56
N ARG A 136 3.33 -13.13 -18.38
CA ARG A 136 3.35 -14.11 -19.49
C ARG A 136 1.98 -14.71 -19.79
N GLU A 137 1.04 -14.63 -18.87
CA GLU A 137 -0.28 -15.23 -19.03
C GLU A 137 -1.18 -14.33 -19.91
N MET A 138 -1.74 -14.90 -20.98
CA MET A 138 -2.60 -14.20 -21.92
C MET A 138 -4.08 -14.42 -21.67
N ASP A 139 -4.43 -15.48 -20.94
CA ASP A 139 -5.82 -15.77 -20.57
C ASP A 139 -6.24 -14.88 -19.38
N PRO A 140 -7.27 -14.02 -19.53
CA PRO A 140 -7.70 -13.11 -18.47
C PRO A 140 -8.13 -13.82 -17.19
N LEU A 141 -8.74 -14.99 -17.28
CA LEU A 141 -9.17 -15.75 -16.09
C LEU A 141 -8.00 -16.33 -15.33
N LYS A 142 -6.99 -16.82 -16.05
CA LYS A 142 -5.76 -17.32 -15.43
C LYS A 142 -4.93 -16.18 -14.85
N ARG A 143 -4.86 -15.03 -15.54
CA ARG A 143 -4.22 -13.82 -14.97
C ARG A 143 -4.87 -13.41 -13.65
N LYS A 144 -6.18 -13.38 -13.61
CA LYS A 144 -6.94 -13.08 -12.37
C LYS A 144 -6.67 -14.11 -11.26
N ALA A 145 -6.51 -15.39 -11.61
CA ALA A 145 -6.15 -16.41 -10.62
C ALA A 145 -4.75 -16.17 -10.04
N ILE A 146 -3.77 -15.80 -10.87
CA ILE A 146 -2.41 -15.46 -10.41
C ILE A 146 -2.45 -14.21 -9.52
N ALA A 147 -3.21 -13.18 -9.89
CA ALA A 147 -3.38 -11.98 -9.09
C ALA A 147 -4.03 -12.27 -7.72
N LYS A 148 -4.97 -13.22 -7.68
CA LYS A 148 -5.55 -13.70 -6.43
C LYS A 148 -4.52 -14.39 -5.55
N GLU A 149 -3.79 -15.38 -6.08
CA GLU A 149 -2.73 -16.08 -5.36
C GLU A 149 -1.71 -15.10 -4.77
N PHE A 150 -1.29 -14.11 -5.55
CA PHE A 150 -0.37 -13.08 -5.08
C PHE A 150 -0.94 -12.23 -3.95
N GLN A 151 -2.20 -11.79 -4.04
CA GLN A 151 -2.79 -10.95 -3.00
C GLN A 151 -2.98 -11.72 -1.69
N GLU A 152 -3.34 -13.01 -1.76
CA GLU A 152 -3.41 -13.89 -0.58
C GLU A 152 -2.02 -14.08 0.04
N PHE A 153 -1.00 -14.34 -0.78
CA PHE A 153 0.39 -14.43 -0.34
C PHE A 153 0.89 -13.13 0.28
N SER A 154 0.64 -11.98 -0.37
CA SER A 154 1.05 -10.66 0.11
C SER A 154 0.38 -10.30 1.45
N ALA A 155 -0.90 -10.70 1.64
CA ALA A 155 -1.61 -10.51 2.90
C ALA A 155 -1.01 -11.33 4.06
N ASP A 156 -0.43 -12.50 3.79
CA ASP A 156 0.30 -13.29 4.78
C ASP A 156 1.67 -12.67 5.14
N LYS A 157 2.38 -12.16 4.14
CA LYS A 157 3.74 -11.60 4.32
C LYS A 157 3.76 -10.18 4.87
N LEU A 158 2.69 -9.40 4.64
CA LEU A 158 2.55 -8.01 5.08
C LEU A 158 3.70 -7.08 4.66
N TYR A 159 4.31 -7.32 3.49
CA TYR A 159 5.27 -6.36 2.92
C TYR A 159 4.64 -4.99 2.71
N TRP A 160 3.36 -5.00 2.34
CA TRP A 160 2.50 -3.84 2.22
C TRP A 160 1.17 -4.11 2.94
N ASN A 161 0.76 -3.17 3.78
CA ASN A 161 -0.54 -3.25 4.44
C ASN A 161 -1.42 -2.08 3.97
N THR A 162 -2.35 -2.37 3.07
CA THR A 162 -3.28 -1.35 2.57
C THR A 162 -4.30 -1.00 3.64
N ILE A 163 -4.30 0.25 4.09
CA ILE A 163 -5.18 0.75 5.15
C ILE A 163 -6.53 1.17 4.55
N SER A 164 -6.50 1.94 3.46
CA SER A 164 -7.71 2.42 2.77
C SER A 164 -7.43 2.75 1.32
N GLY A 165 -8.47 2.72 0.49
CA GLY A 165 -8.48 3.34 -0.83
C GLY A 165 -9.26 4.66 -0.74
N SER A 166 -8.69 5.74 -1.25
CA SER A 166 -9.39 7.02 -1.33
C SER A 166 -9.98 7.22 -2.71
N PRO A 167 -11.28 7.54 -2.84
CA PRO A 167 -11.85 7.91 -4.14
C PRO A 167 -11.25 9.24 -4.60
N PHE A 168 -10.98 9.33 -5.88
CA PHE A 168 -10.58 10.57 -6.51
C PHE A 168 -11.79 11.21 -7.19
N TYR A 169 -12.00 12.50 -6.92
CA TYR A 169 -13.11 13.25 -7.49
C TYR A 169 -12.58 14.33 -8.42
N MET A 170 -13.16 14.39 -9.64
CA MET A 170 -12.94 15.50 -10.54
C MET A 170 -14.18 16.37 -10.59
N VAL A 171 -14.00 17.68 -10.51
CA VAL A 171 -15.06 18.66 -10.64
C VAL A 171 -14.78 19.47 -11.90
N ALA A 172 -15.73 19.49 -12.82
CA ALA A 172 -15.66 20.27 -14.03
C ALA A 172 -16.83 21.25 -14.13
N GLN A 173 -16.62 22.37 -14.82
CA GLN A 173 -17.69 23.31 -15.10
C GLN A 173 -18.72 22.69 -16.06
N PRO A 174 -20.02 23.03 -15.96
CA PRO A 174 -21.08 22.44 -16.78
C PRO A 174 -20.87 22.60 -18.29
N TRP A 175 -20.15 23.62 -18.69
CA TRP A 175 -19.83 23.89 -20.10
C TRP A 175 -18.58 23.16 -20.61
N MET A 176 -17.86 22.44 -19.76
CA MET A 176 -16.77 21.57 -20.16
C MET A 176 -17.34 20.20 -20.55
N LYS A 177 -17.25 19.88 -21.82
CA LYS A 177 -17.84 18.65 -22.41
C LYS A 177 -16.76 17.65 -22.77
N ASP A 178 -17.14 16.38 -22.82
CA ASP A 178 -16.31 15.22 -23.20
C ASP A 178 -15.01 15.09 -22.39
N TYR A 179 -15.05 15.62 -21.17
CA TYR A 179 -13.97 15.40 -20.20
C TYR A 179 -14.08 13.98 -19.63
N VAL A 180 -13.15 13.13 -20.00
CA VAL A 180 -13.04 11.76 -19.47
C VAL A 180 -11.81 11.65 -18.58
N TYR A 181 -12.06 11.39 -17.33
CA TYR A 181 -11.01 11.05 -16.38
C TYR A 181 -10.74 9.55 -16.40
N ASN A 182 -9.47 9.15 -16.48
CA ASN A 182 -9.08 7.77 -16.29
C ASN A 182 -8.34 7.59 -14.95
N ALA A 183 -8.28 6.35 -14.49
CA ALA A 183 -7.66 6.01 -13.21
C ALA A 183 -6.13 6.15 -13.21
N GLU A 184 -5.51 6.37 -14.37
CA GLU A 184 -4.06 6.60 -14.53
C GLU A 184 -3.70 8.08 -14.46
N PHE A 185 -4.67 8.95 -14.10
CA PHE A 185 -4.53 10.41 -14.04
C PHE A 185 -4.22 11.08 -15.38
N GLU A 186 -4.42 10.38 -16.49
CA GLU A 186 -4.31 10.96 -17.81
C GLU A 186 -5.63 11.60 -18.24
N VAL A 187 -5.55 12.76 -18.84
CA VAL A 187 -6.69 13.46 -19.40
C VAL A 187 -6.52 13.55 -20.91
N HIS A 188 -7.49 13.01 -21.62
CA HIS A 188 -7.56 13.13 -23.07
C HIS A 188 -8.11 14.49 -23.48
N TYR A 189 -7.29 15.53 -23.45
CA TYR A 189 -7.66 16.90 -23.80
C TYR A 189 -8.02 17.08 -25.27
N ASP A 190 -7.62 16.17 -26.13
CA ASP A 190 -7.97 16.12 -27.57
C ASP A 190 -9.48 16.02 -27.82
N ARG A 191 -10.25 15.56 -26.84
CA ARG A 191 -11.71 15.42 -26.89
C ARG A 191 -12.47 16.46 -26.12
N VAL A 192 -11.79 17.22 -25.28
CA VAL A 192 -12.43 18.23 -24.42
C VAL A 192 -12.79 19.47 -25.25
N TRP A 193 -14.04 19.92 -25.13
CA TRP A 193 -14.49 21.15 -25.75
C TRP A 193 -15.34 21.99 -24.80
N LEU A 194 -15.53 23.27 -25.13
CA LEU A 194 -16.24 24.22 -24.28
C LEU A 194 -17.53 24.65 -24.97
N ASP A 195 -18.65 24.36 -24.33
CA ASP A 195 -20.00 24.77 -24.71
C ASP A 195 -20.32 26.12 -24.03
N LYS A 196 -19.83 27.20 -24.62
CA LYS A 196 -20.02 28.56 -24.13
C LYS A 196 -20.93 29.38 -25.05
#